data_bf1f68b4da4d1cf141853f70cd8b1ece
#
_entry.id   bf1f68b4da4d1cf141853f70cd8b1ece
#
_cell.length_a   1.000
_cell.length_b   1.000
_cell.length_c   1.000
_cell.angle_alpha   90.00
_cell.angle_beta   90.00
_cell.angle_gamma   90.00
#
_symmetry.space_group_name_H-M   'P 1'
#
loop_
_entity.id
_entity.type
_entity.pdbx_description
1 polymer ?
#
loop_
_entity_poly.entity_id
_entity_poly.type
_entity_poly.pdbx_seq_one_letter_code
_entity_poly.pdbx_strand_id
1 'polypeptide(L)'
;MKRIIFIPMALLLTTGIISTTACSEQVTPNKENVTMTELIKTDIKQGEGALATSGHNVTVHYTGWLYDESAPDHHGAKFDSSRDRNEPFVFPLGGGRVIKGWDQGVEGMKIGGQRTLIIPASLGYGARGAGGAIPPNATLVFDVELLAVN
;
A
#
# COMPACT_ATOMS: atom_id res chain seq x y z
N MET A 1 -31.99 45.43 51.95
CA MET A 1 -33.27 45.21 52.67
C MET A 1 -33.84 43.85 52.28
N LYS A 2 -33.97 43.03 53.31
CA LYS A 2 -34.99 41.95 53.48
C LYS A 2 -35.01 40.83 52.41
N ARG A 3 -34.59 39.63 52.78
CA ARG A 3 -35.30 38.52 53.46
C ARG A 3 -36.20 37.76 52.45
N ILE A 4 -36.33 36.47 52.39
CA ILE A 4 -36.37 35.31 53.31
C ILE A 4 -36.46 34.08 52.38
N ILE A 5 -35.60 33.05 52.49
CA ILE A 5 -35.83 31.73 53.08
C ILE A 5 -37.17 31.06 52.69
N PHE A 6 -37.10 29.90 52.07
CA PHE A 6 -37.67 28.65 52.58
C PHE A 6 -37.27 27.44 51.74
N ILE A 7 -36.60 26.50 52.36
CA ILE A 7 -36.58 25.09 52.07
C ILE A 7 -37.79 24.51 52.83
N PRO A 8 -38.49 23.49 52.39
CA PRO A 8 -37.97 22.14 52.53
C PRO A 8 -38.54 21.09 51.57
N MET A 9 -37.92 19.96 51.67
CA MET A 9 -38.47 18.61 51.82
C MET A 9 -38.33 17.65 50.65
N ALA A 10 -37.45 16.76 50.99
CA ALA A 10 -37.22 15.41 50.57
C ALA A 10 -38.40 14.63 49.96
N LEU A 11 -38.11 13.87 48.97
CA LEU A 11 -38.65 12.52 48.83
C LEU A 11 -37.59 11.59 48.21
N LEU A 12 -37.17 10.61 48.99
CA LEU A 12 -36.47 9.40 48.60
C LEU A 12 -37.34 8.59 47.65
N LEU A 13 -36.72 8.05 46.60
CA LEU A 13 -37.05 6.73 46.06
C LEU A 13 -35.89 6.27 45.17
N THR A 14 -35.01 5.50 45.74
CA THR A 14 -34.59 4.11 45.52
C THR A 14 -34.46 3.62 44.08
N THR A 15 -33.29 3.05 43.89
CA THR A 15 -32.96 1.89 43.07
C THR A 15 -32.82 2.07 41.56
N GLY A 16 -31.61 1.83 41.17
CA GLY A 16 -31.27 1.58 39.77
C GLY A 16 -29.77 1.73 39.50
N ILE A 17 -28.94 0.98 40.26
CA ILE A 17 -27.54 0.80 39.87
C ILE A 17 -27.56 -0.14 38.68
N ILE A 18 -27.56 0.41 37.47
CA ILE A 18 -27.15 -0.32 36.29
C ILE A 18 -25.66 -0.08 36.19
N SER A 19 -24.89 -0.97 36.77
CA SER A 19 -23.47 -1.16 36.41
C SER A 19 -23.40 -1.64 34.99
N THR A 20 -23.34 -0.73 34.03
CA THR A 20 -22.80 -1.06 32.71
C THR A 20 -21.32 -1.22 32.89
N THR A 21 -20.90 -2.44 33.13
CA THR A 21 -19.53 -2.87 32.93
C THR A 21 -19.25 -2.65 31.47
N ALA A 22 -18.63 -1.52 31.12
CA ALA A 22 -18.00 -1.34 29.88
C ALA A 22 -16.86 -2.36 29.80
N CYS A 23 -17.12 -3.49 29.17
CA CYS A 23 -16.06 -4.33 28.63
C CYS A 23 -15.30 -3.47 27.65
N SER A 24 -14.20 -2.89 28.11
CA SER A 24 -13.16 -2.40 27.25
C SER A 24 -12.57 -3.66 26.60
N GLU A 25 -13.11 -4.03 25.43
CA GLU A 25 -12.42 -4.94 24.54
C GLU A 25 -11.14 -4.24 24.12
N GLN A 26 -10.08 -4.57 24.83
CA GLN A 26 -8.75 -4.37 24.30
C GLN A 26 -8.67 -5.23 23.05
N VAL A 27 -8.89 -4.60 21.90
CA VAL A 27 -8.44 -5.13 20.64
C VAL A 27 -6.92 -5.13 20.73
N THR A 28 -6.37 -6.25 21.21
CA THR A 28 -4.99 -6.56 20.94
C THR A 28 -4.86 -6.55 19.43
N PRO A 29 -3.93 -5.80 18.83
CA PRO A 29 -3.65 -5.96 17.42
C PRO A 29 -3.14 -7.39 17.25
N ASN A 30 -4.04 -8.25 16.83
CA ASN A 30 -3.67 -9.55 16.32
C ASN A 30 -2.71 -9.26 15.18
N LYS A 31 -1.49 -9.76 15.29
CA LYS A 31 -0.49 -9.72 14.23
C LYS A 31 -0.96 -10.69 13.15
N GLU A 32 -2.13 -10.37 12.58
CA GLU A 32 -2.60 -11.03 11.38
C GLU A 32 -1.59 -10.64 10.30
N ASN A 33 -0.95 -11.65 9.80
CA ASN A 33 -0.21 -11.62 8.56
C ASN A 33 -1.16 -10.98 7.53
N VAL A 34 -1.03 -9.68 7.32
CA VAL A 34 -1.84 -8.94 6.35
C VAL A 34 -1.43 -9.48 5.00
N THR A 35 -2.14 -10.50 4.55
CA THR A 35 -1.99 -11.00 3.19
C THR A 35 -2.49 -9.88 2.30
N MET A 36 -1.58 -9.07 1.81
CA MET A 36 -1.86 -8.07 0.80
C MET A 36 -2.48 -8.78 -0.40
N THR A 37 -3.73 -8.49 -0.70
CA THR A 37 -4.48 -9.12 -1.79
C THR A 37 -4.66 -8.20 -2.98
N GLU A 38 -4.42 -6.90 -2.80
CA GLU A 38 -4.66 -5.87 -3.79
C GLU A 38 -3.38 -5.13 -4.18
N LEU A 39 -3.33 -4.68 -5.43
CA LEU A 39 -2.29 -3.80 -5.93
C LEU A 39 -2.48 -2.39 -5.36
N ILE A 40 -1.47 -1.87 -4.68
CA ILE A 40 -1.45 -0.48 -4.21
C ILE A 40 -0.57 0.34 -5.14
N LYS A 41 -1.08 1.47 -5.59
CA LYS A 41 -0.39 2.44 -6.44
C LYS A 41 -0.33 3.78 -5.74
N THR A 42 0.86 4.28 -5.51
CA THR A 42 1.09 5.59 -4.87
C THR A 42 1.94 6.46 -5.79
N ASP A 43 1.34 7.53 -6.31
CA ASP A 43 2.08 8.49 -7.13
C ASP A 43 2.96 9.37 -6.25
N ILE A 44 4.27 9.25 -6.42
CA ILE A 44 5.27 10.08 -5.73
C ILE A 44 5.43 11.41 -6.48
N LYS A 45 5.39 11.33 -7.80
CA LYS A 45 5.47 12.48 -8.68
C LYS A 45 4.55 12.29 -9.88
N GLN A 46 3.75 13.30 -10.19
CA GLN A 46 2.96 13.31 -11.41
C GLN A 46 3.84 13.68 -12.60
N GLY A 47 3.72 12.91 -13.68
CA GLY A 47 4.35 13.25 -14.95
C GLY A 47 3.48 14.22 -15.76
N GLU A 48 4.10 14.88 -16.72
CA GLU A 48 3.43 15.85 -17.61
C GLU A 48 3.39 15.39 -19.08
N GLY A 49 4.12 14.33 -19.41
CA GLY A 49 4.23 13.82 -20.76
C GLY A 49 3.09 12.88 -21.17
N ALA A 50 3.33 12.08 -22.21
CA ALA A 50 2.36 11.14 -22.75
C ALA A 50 1.92 10.10 -21.71
N LEU A 51 0.66 9.69 -21.82
CA LEU A 51 0.04 8.69 -20.94
C LEU A 51 0.46 7.28 -21.36
N ALA A 52 0.87 6.46 -20.41
CA ALA A 52 1.10 5.03 -20.61
C ALA A 52 -0.24 4.29 -20.70
N THR A 53 -0.50 3.70 -21.86
CA THR A 53 -1.69 2.89 -22.13
C THR A 53 -1.31 1.53 -22.69
N SER A 54 -2.15 0.53 -22.45
CA SER A 54 -1.96 -0.81 -23.01
C SER A 54 -1.77 -0.77 -24.53
N GLY A 55 -0.87 -1.60 -25.03
CA GLY A 55 -0.53 -1.69 -26.45
C GLY A 55 0.68 -0.86 -26.88
N HIS A 56 1.21 -0.02 -26.01
CA HIS A 56 2.42 0.76 -26.26
C HIS A 56 3.63 0.15 -25.56
N ASN A 57 4.81 0.37 -26.13
CA ASN A 57 6.05 0.06 -25.43
C ASN A 57 6.36 1.21 -24.46
N VAL A 58 6.64 0.85 -23.23
CA VAL A 58 7.04 1.81 -22.19
C VAL A 58 8.48 1.58 -21.78
N THR A 59 9.18 2.67 -21.54
CA THR A 59 10.56 2.66 -21.03
C THR A 59 10.55 3.19 -19.61
N VAL A 60 11.09 2.41 -18.68
CA VAL A 60 11.08 2.75 -17.25
C VAL A 60 12.46 2.57 -16.62
N HIS A 61 12.74 3.35 -15.58
CA HIS A 61 13.67 2.94 -14.53
C HIS A 61 12.88 2.40 -13.35
N TYR A 62 13.44 1.41 -12.68
CA TYR A 62 12.83 0.82 -11.49
C TYR A 62 13.86 0.36 -10.48
N THR A 63 13.42 0.26 -9.24
CA THR A 63 14.09 -0.49 -8.18
C THR A 63 13.04 -1.33 -7.46
N GLY A 64 13.35 -2.59 -7.16
CA GLY A 64 12.46 -3.54 -6.52
C GLY A 64 13.02 -4.07 -5.21
N TRP A 65 12.14 -4.16 -4.21
CA TRP A 65 12.41 -4.70 -2.88
C TRP A 65 11.36 -5.73 -2.49
N LEU A 66 11.74 -6.62 -1.60
CA LEU A 66 10.78 -7.41 -0.85
C LEU A 66 10.03 -6.48 0.11
N TYR A 67 8.72 -6.67 0.24
CA TYR A 67 7.92 -5.90 1.19
C TYR A 67 8.35 -6.22 2.63
N ASP A 68 8.60 -5.19 3.41
CA ASP A 68 8.87 -5.30 4.84
C ASP A 68 8.03 -4.26 5.60
N GLU A 69 7.09 -4.73 6.40
CA GLU A 69 6.18 -3.87 7.16
C GLU A 69 6.92 -2.95 8.15
N SER A 70 8.09 -3.38 8.63
CA SER A 70 8.89 -2.65 9.61
C SER A 70 9.88 -1.66 9.00
N ALA A 71 10.13 -1.76 7.70
CA ALA A 71 11.08 -0.91 7.01
C ALA A 71 10.44 0.43 6.57
N PRO A 72 11.22 1.52 6.50
CA PRO A 72 10.76 2.77 5.91
C PRO A 72 10.27 2.54 4.47
N ASP A 73 9.11 3.13 4.15
CA ASP A 73 8.46 2.99 2.83
C ASP A 73 8.23 1.53 2.40
N HIS A 74 8.25 0.60 3.38
CA HIS A 74 8.14 -0.85 3.18
C HIS A 74 9.26 -1.48 2.32
N HIS A 75 10.37 -0.78 2.15
CA HIS A 75 11.53 -1.25 1.39
C HIS A 75 12.39 -2.21 2.22
N GLY A 76 12.15 -3.50 2.06
CA GLY A 76 12.98 -4.55 2.63
C GLY A 76 14.23 -4.82 1.80
N ALA A 77 14.59 -6.09 1.63
CA ALA A 77 15.76 -6.47 0.83
C ALA A 77 15.57 -6.11 -0.64
N LYS A 78 16.47 -5.30 -1.19
CA LYS A 78 16.53 -4.99 -2.63
C LYS A 78 16.91 -6.25 -3.40
N PHE A 79 16.16 -6.59 -4.46
CA PHE A 79 16.43 -7.75 -5.28
C PHE A 79 16.81 -7.41 -6.72
N ASP A 80 16.41 -6.25 -7.24
CA ASP A 80 16.73 -5.83 -8.61
C ASP A 80 16.61 -4.31 -8.78
N SER A 81 17.41 -3.74 -9.70
CA SER A 81 17.31 -2.34 -10.07
C SER A 81 17.91 -2.11 -11.47
N SER A 82 17.15 -1.46 -12.33
CA SER A 82 17.64 -0.99 -13.63
C SER A 82 18.64 0.16 -13.48
N ARG A 83 18.55 0.91 -12.38
CA ARG A 83 19.48 2.02 -12.09
C ARG A 83 20.88 1.52 -11.75
N ASP A 84 21.00 0.38 -11.05
CA ASP A 84 22.28 -0.23 -10.72
C ASP A 84 23.06 -0.67 -11.98
N ARG A 85 22.32 -1.05 -13.02
CA ARG A 85 22.86 -1.39 -14.35
C ARG A 85 23.01 -0.20 -15.28
N ASN A 86 22.44 0.95 -14.90
CA ASN A 86 22.29 2.13 -15.72
C ASN A 86 21.66 1.84 -17.12
N GLU A 87 20.71 0.89 -17.14
CA GLU A 87 20.02 0.42 -18.32
C GLU A 87 18.51 0.44 -18.12
N PRO A 88 17.78 1.37 -18.77
CA PRO A 88 16.33 1.42 -18.71
C PRO A 88 15.70 0.13 -19.22
N PHE A 89 14.58 -0.25 -18.64
CA PHE A 89 13.84 -1.44 -19.04
C PHE A 89 12.67 -1.07 -19.96
N VAL A 90 12.59 -1.76 -21.09
CA VAL A 90 11.54 -1.54 -22.11
C VAL A 90 10.66 -2.79 -22.17
N PHE A 91 9.35 -2.59 -22.10
CA PHE A 91 8.39 -3.68 -22.27
C PHE A 91 7.07 -3.21 -22.88
N PRO A 92 6.33 -4.10 -23.59
CA PRO A 92 5.00 -3.80 -24.09
C PRO A 92 4.00 -3.83 -22.92
N LEU A 93 3.37 -2.69 -22.64
CA LEU A 93 2.41 -2.54 -21.55
C LEU A 93 1.11 -3.29 -21.88
N GLY A 94 0.62 -4.06 -20.91
CA GLY A 94 -0.60 -4.86 -21.06
C GLY A 94 -0.42 -6.13 -21.90
N GLY A 95 0.80 -6.43 -22.33
CA GLY A 95 1.10 -7.61 -23.17
C GLY A 95 1.37 -8.91 -22.41
N GLY A 96 1.30 -8.89 -21.06
CA GLY A 96 1.60 -10.06 -20.23
C GLY A 96 3.08 -10.50 -20.29
N ARG A 97 3.99 -9.59 -20.67
CA ARG A 97 5.44 -9.84 -20.73
C ARG A 97 6.14 -9.60 -19.40
N VAL A 98 5.46 -8.94 -18.50
CA VAL A 98 5.88 -8.64 -17.12
C VAL A 98 4.85 -9.17 -16.15
N ILE A 99 5.14 -9.13 -14.86
CA ILE A 99 4.16 -9.51 -13.84
C ILE A 99 2.91 -8.63 -13.94
N LYS A 100 1.74 -9.20 -13.61
CA LYS A 100 0.45 -8.51 -13.73
C LYS A 100 0.41 -7.19 -12.96
N GLY A 101 1.08 -7.13 -11.81
CA GLY A 101 1.19 -5.92 -11.03
C GLY A 101 1.86 -4.75 -11.78
N TRP A 102 2.76 -5.04 -12.70
CA TRP A 102 3.37 -4.04 -13.56
C TRP A 102 2.45 -3.58 -14.68
N ASP A 103 1.83 -4.52 -15.41
CA ASP A 103 0.87 -4.18 -16.47
C ASP A 103 -0.25 -3.27 -15.93
N GLN A 104 -0.77 -3.58 -14.73
CA GLN A 104 -1.82 -2.78 -14.09
C GLN A 104 -1.28 -1.53 -13.38
N GLY A 105 -0.06 -1.61 -12.86
CA GLY A 105 0.54 -0.56 -12.03
C GLY A 105 1.10 0.60 -12.83
N VAL A 106 1.74 0.32 -13.95
CA VAL A 106 2.35 1.33 -14.85
C VAL A 106 1.31 2.01 -15.74
N GLU A 107 0.22 1.31 -16.04
CA GLU A 107 -0.89 1.90 -16.79
C GLU A 107 -1.42 3.16 -16.10
N GLY A 108 -1.63 4.21 -16.88
CA GLY A 108 -2.09 5.51 -16.38
C GLY A 108 -0.99 6.41 -15.83
N MET A 109 0.28 5.99 -15.85
CA MET A 109 1.40 6.90 -15.58
C MET A 109 1.64 7.83 -16.78
N LYS A 110 2.16 9.02 -16.50
CA LYS A 110 2.63 9.94 -17.55
C LYS A 110 4.16 10.00 -17.54
N ILE A 111 4.75 10.26 -18.70
CA ILE A 111 6.20 10.43 -18.82
C ILE A 111 6.68 11.49 -17.84
N GLY A 112 7.77 11.18 -17.13
CA GLY A 112 8.32 12.00 -16.04
C GLY A 112 7.71 11.73 -14.67
N GLY A 113 6.67 10.88 -14.60
CA GLY A 113 6.04 10.45 -13.35
C GLY A 113 6.85 9.38 -12.62
N GLN A 114 6.68 9.35 -11.31
CA GLN A 114 7.23 8.34 -10.42
C GLN A 114 6.10 7.76 -9.56
N ARG A 115 6.08 6.44 -9.44
CA ARG A 115 5.04 5.70 -8.72
C ARG A 115 5.65 4.55 -7.93
N THR A 116 5.22 4.41 -6.68
CA THR A 116 5.47 3.20 -5.89
C THR A 116 4.33 2.21 -6.11
N LEU A 117 4.68 0.97 -6.38
CA LEU A 117 3.77 -0.15 -6.54
C LEU A 117 4.01 -1.16 -5.42
N ILE A 118 2.98 -1.48 -4.63
CA ILE A 118 3.01 -2.62 -3.72
C ILE A 118 2.19 -3.73 -4.37
N ILE A 119 2.86 -4.81 -4.72
CA ILE A 119 2.33 -5.88 -5.56
C ILE A 119 2.19 -7.15 -4.73
N PRO A 120 0.97 -7.65 -4.49
CA PRO A 120 0.77 -8.92 -3.81
C PRO A 120 1.31 -10.07 -4.65
N ALA A 121 1.65 -11.17 -4.00
CA ALA A 121 2.21 -12.34 -4.68
C ALA A 121 1.35 -12.84 -5.84
N SER A 122 0.03 -12.75 -5.74
CA SER A 122 -0.93 -13.15 -6.80
C SER A 122 -0.78 -12.37 -8.10
N LEU A 123 -0.29 -11.13 -8.02
CA LEU A 123 0.02 -10.26 -9.17
C LEU A 123 1.52 -10.15 -9.46
N GLY A 124 2.33 -10.85 -8.68
CA GLY A 124 3.78 -10.95 -8.82
C GLY A 124 4.22 -12.35 -9.25
N TYR A 125 5.09 -12.96 -8.46
CA TYR A 125 5.66 -14.28 -8.78
C TYR A 125 4.96 -15.45 -8.08
N GLY A 126 3.92 -15.19 -7.30
CA GLY A 126 3.06 -16.22 -6.69
C GLY A 126 3.78 -17.18 -5.76
N ALA A 127 3.27 -18.40 -5.69
CA ALA A 127 3.81 -19.47 -4.86
C ALA A 127 5.16 -20.01 -5.36
N ARG A 128 5.57 -19.69 -6.59
CA ARG A 128 6.84 -20.15 -7.16
C ARG A 128 8.01 -19.25 -6.74
N GLY A 129 7.76 -17.94 -6.54
CA GLY A 129 8.83 -16.97 -6.40
C GLY A 129 9.65 -16.81 -7.69
N ALA A 130 10.82 -16.18 -7.59
CA ALA A 130 11.73 -16.00 -8.73
C ALA A 130 13.18 -16.12 -8.29
N GLY A 131 13.88 -17.11 -8.84
CA GLY A 131 15.27 -17.36 -8.53
C GLY A 131 15.53 -17.53 -7.03
N GLY A 132 16.73 -17.18 -6.58
CA GLY A 132 17.09 -17.16 -5.16
C GLY A 132 16.74 -15.85 -4.43
N ALA A 133 16.25 -14.85 -5.14
CA ALA A 133 16.07 -13.49 -4.62
C ALA A 133 14.64 -13.19 -4.17
N ILE A 134 13.64 -13.81 -4.80
CA ILE A 134 12.23 -13.62 -4.47
C ILE A 134 11.63 -14.92 -3.93
N PRO A 135 11.35 -15.00 -2.63
CA PRO A 135 10.77 -16.20 -2.04
C PRO A 135 9.33 -16.45 -2.50
N PRO A 136 8.82 -17.68 -2.30
CA PRO A 136 7.41 -17.97 -2.54
C PRO A 136 6.48 -17.05 -1.75
N ASN A 137 5.38 -16.66 -2.37
CA ASN A 137 4.32 -15.82 -1.78
C ASN A 137 4.80 -14.45 -1.29
N ALA A 138 5.88 -13.91 -1.88
CA ALA A 138 6.42 -12.61 -1.51
C ALA A 138 5.56 -11.47 -2.06
N THR A 139 5.24 -10.51 -1.22
CA THR A 139 4.76 -9.18 -1.62
C THR A 139 5.97 -8.34 -2.02
N LEU A 140 5.85 -7.60 -3.11
CA LEU A 140 6.93 -6.83 -3.70
C LEU A 140 6.64 -5.33 -3.64
N VAL A 141 7.69 -4.53 -3.51
CA VAL A 141 7.61 -3.07 -3.63
C VAL A 141 8.50 -2.64 -4.79
N PHE A 142 7.97 -1.81 -5.66
CA PHE A 142 8.73 -1.22 -6.76
C PHE A 142 8.55 0.28 -6.80
N ASP A 143 9.64 1.01 -6.90
CA ASP A 143 9.62 2.40 -7.34
C ASP A 143 9.89 2.44 -8.84
N VAL A 144 8.95 2.99 -9.59
CA VAL A 144 8.99 3.03 -11.05
C VAL A 144 8.96 4.48 -11.52
N GLU A 145 9.83 4.82 -12.44
CA GLU A 145 9.84 6.10 -13.16
C GLU A 145 9.60 5.85 -14.65
N LEU A 146 8.60 6.50 -15.21
CA LEU A 146 8.29 6.39 -16.63
C LEU A 146 9.09 7.40 -17.43
N LEU A 147 9.91 6.90 -18.35
CA LEU A 147 10.82 7.71 -19.17
C LEU A 147 10.28 7.98 -20.58
N ALA A 148 9.64 6.98 -21.20
CA ALA A 148 9.10 7.10 -22.55
C ALA A 148 7.91 6.17 -22.78
N VAL A 149 7.08 6.56 -23.74
CA VAL A 149 5.97 5.77 -24.32
C VAL A 149 6.09 5.81 -25.84
N ASN A 150 6.16 4.63 -26.49
CA ASN A 150 6.35 4.47 -27.96
C ASN A 150 5.26 3.58 -28.57
#